data_ff6f8b2768bd3b38b685dd4b845a31b8
#
_entry.id   ff6f8b2768bd3b38b685dd4b845a31b8
#
_cell.length_a   1.000
_cell.length_b   1.000
_cell.length_c   1.000
_cell.angle_alpha   90.00
_cell.angle_beta   90.00
_cell.angle_gamma   90.00
#
_symmetry.space_group_name_H-M   'P 1'
#
loop_
_entity.id
_entity.type
_entity.pdbx_description
1 polymer ?
#
loop_
_entity_poly.entity_id
_entity_poly.type
_entity_poly.pdbx_seq_one_letter_code
_entity_poly.pdbx_strand_id
1 'polypeptide(L)'
;MKPAIFAALGSLLGLGCGSGTSGPSADDACTRFAQAQCGKLQSCSNATMPDGVSILRNYDSLDQGANACLARVKNDCTNRLKAPGNGNNPTLTEQCAAAYATLSCQDFFDNVPATGCAPVGPRANGQACAVAGQCATAFCSGNKTAVCGTCADPPSAGASCETSVCDHNQVCNASSQVCMANIAAGVACDGADASEVNCASGLTCSGTVGSKTCVAGGATEGATCGATGPLCLRFQGLACEGAVGSKVCTKVALVGNGQPCGTLADGARADCLAGECYTATGLAQVTEIGTCKQQAADGSPCDTVLGPTCYAGARCVTAAGSSAGVCTIPDVMSCG
;
A
#
# COMPACT_ATOMS: atom_id res chain seq x y z
N MET A 1 39.05 -36.77 0.70
CA MET A 1 38.61 -35.41 0.50
C MET A 1 39.48 -34.78 -0.58
N LYS A 2 38.92 -34.55 -1.77
CA LYS A 2 39.64 -33.94 -2.90
C LYS A 2 39.02 -32.54 -3.14
N PRO A 3 39.80 -31.48 -3.27
CA PRO A 3 39.27 -30.18 -3.62
C PRO A 3 39.02 -30.08 -5.13
N ALA A 4 37.82 -29.60 -5.52
CA ALA A 4 37.48 -29.31 -6.89
C ALA A 4 37.98 -27.89 -7.25
N ILE A 5 38.79 -27.85 -8.30
CA ILE A 5 39.32 -26.62 -8.89
C ILE A 5 38.25 -26.09 -9.85
N PHE A 6 37.70 -24.91 -9.57
CA PHE A 6 36.86 -24.18 -10.52
C PHE A 6 37.75 -23.33 -11.43
N ALA A 7 37.74 -23.68 -12.70
CA ALA A 7 38.37 -22.90 -13.76
C ALA A 7 37.49 -21.69 -14.12
N ALA A 8 38.05 -20.49 -13.98
CA ALA A 8 37.43 -19.26 -14.46
C ALA A 8 37.61 -19.16 -15.96
N LEU A 9 36.49 -19.20 -16.70
CA LEU A 9 36.47 -18.82 -18.12
C LEU A 9 36.33 -17.30 -18.19
N GLY A 10 37.42 -16.65 -18.58
CA GLY A 10 37.42 -15.24 -18.94
C GLY A 10 36.75 -15.04 -20.30
N SER A 11 35.60 -14.38 -20.34
CA SER A 11 34.98 -13.92 -21.57
C SER A 11 35.53 -12.53 -21.92
N LEU A 12 36.26 -12.45 -23.03
CA LEU A 12 36.65 -11.19 -23.67
C LEU A 12 35.39 -10.46 -24.15
N LEU A 13 35.08 -9.36 -23.49
CA LEU A 13 34.07 -8.41 -23.96
C LEU A 13 34.68 -7.58 -25.10
N GLY A 14 34.24 -7.83 -26.32
CA GLY A 14 34.49 -7.01 -27.46
C GLY A 14 33.93 -5.61 -27.25
N LEU A 15 34.80 -4.61 -27.26
CA LEU A 15 34.46 -3.18 -27.33
C LEU A 15 33.83 -2.88 -28.69
N GLY A 16 32.52 -3.02 -28.82
CA GLY A 16 31.73 -2.47 -29.92
C GLY A 16 31.44 -1.00 -29.65
N CYS A 17 32.27 -0.09 -30.18
CA CYS A 17 31.89 1.32 -30.35
C CYS A 17 30.84 1.39 -31.46
N GLY A 18 29.59 1.67 -31.12
CA GLY A 18 28.59 1.87 -32.13
C GLY A 18 27.21 2.16 -31.55
N SER A 19 26.71 3.33 -31.88
CA SER A 19 25.34 3.84 -31.76
C SER A 19 24.96 4.44 -30.42
N GLY A 20 24.49 5.67 -30.52
CA GLY A 20 23.93 6.45 -29.41
C GLY A 20 22.96 5.61 -28.58
N THR A 21 23.26 5.46 -27.32
CA THR A 21 22.37 4.80 -26.35
C THR A 21 21.13 5.67 -26.19
N SER A 22 20.12 5.43 -27.03
CA SER A 22 18.78 5.88 -26.72
C SER A 22 18.47 5.30 -25.34
N GLY A 23 18.10 6.14 -24.38
CA GLY A 23 17.68 5.70 -23.05
C GLY A 23 16.59 4.63 -23.15
N PRO A 24 16.22 4.00 -22.01
CA PRO A 24 15.20 2.95 -21.99
C PRO A 24 13.88 3.46 -22.58
N SER A 25 13.13 2.58 -23.24
CA SER A 25 11.77 2.91 -23.64
C SER A 25 10.86 3.04 -22.42
N ALA A 26 9.76 3.79 -22.53
CA ALA A 26 8.77 3.89 -21.47
C ALA A 26 8.19 2.52 -21.10
N ASP A 27 7.99 1.65 -22.09
CA ASP A 27 7.47 0.29 -21.86
C ASP A 27 8.44 -0.58 -21.07
N ASP A 28 9.72 -0.56 -21.44
CA ASP A 28 10.76 -1.32 -20.72
C ASP A 28 10.94 -0.80 -19.29
N ALA A 29 11.03 0.51 -19.10
CA ALA A 29 11.19 1.13 -17.80
C ALA A 29 10.00 0.81 -16.87
N CYS A 30 8.77 0.92 -17.37
CA CYS A 30 7.57 0.59 -16.61
C CYS A 30 7.42 -0.92 -16.35
N THR A 31 7.91 -1.77 -17.25
CA THR A 31 7.97 -3.22 -17.02
C THR A 31 8.90 -3.53 -15.85
N ARG A 32 10.11 -2.96 -15.84
CA ARG A 32 11.08 -3.15 -14.74
C ARG A 32 10.57 -2.55 -13.42
N PHE A 33 9.94 -1.40 -13.48
CA PHE A 33 9.33 -0.77 -12.31
C PHE A 33 8.22 -1.65 -11.71
N ALA A 34 7.33 -2.18 -12.54
CA ALA A 34 6.29 -3.10 -12.10
C ALA A 34 6.87 -4.37 -11.47
N GLN A 35 7.89 -4.97 -12.08
CA GLN A 35 8.58 -6.13 -11.53
C GLN A 35 9.21 -5.82 -10.17
N ALA A 36 9.86 -4.67 -10.02
CA ALA A 36 10.48 -4.26 -8.76
C ALA A 36 9.44 -4.02 -7.66
N GLN A 37 8.37 -3.27 -7.96
CA GLN A 37 7.32 -2.95 -6.99
C GLN A 37 6.53 -4.19 -6.59
N CYS A 38 6.05 -4.99 -7.54
CA CYS A 38 5.29 -6.21 -7.24
C CYS A 38 6.16 -7.28 -6.57
N GLY A 39 7.43 -7.41 -6.98
CA GLY A 39 8.39 -8.28 -6.32
C GLY A 39 8.67 -7.85 -4.89
N LYS A 40 8.74 -6.54 -4.61
CA LYS A 40 8.88 -6.01 -3.25
C LYS A 40 7.64 -6.31 -2.40
N LEU A 41 6.44 -6.05 -2.93
CA LEU A 41 5.18 -6.43 -2.28
C LEU A 41 5.18 -7.91 -1.92
N GLN A 42 5.51 -8.79 -2.85
CA GLN A 42 5.53 -10.22 -2.63
C GLN A 42 6.59 -10.64 -1.59
N SER A 43 7.81 -10.10 -1.68
CA SER A 43 8.88 -10.43 -0.74
C SER A 43 8.56 -9.95 0.68
N CYS A 44 7.95 -8.78 0.83
CA CYS A 44 7.56 -8.24 2.12
C CYS A 44 6.35 -8.97 2.72
N SER A 45 5.38 -9.41 1.91
CA SER A 45 4.24 -10.21 2.39
C SER A 45 4.65 -11.61 2.84
N ASN A 46 5.65 -12.21 2.20
CA ASN A 46 6.15 -13.53 2.58
C ASN A 46 7.08 -13.48 3.80
N ALA A 47 7.71 -12.33 4.06
CA ALA A 47 8.76 -12.25 5.06
C ALA A 47 8.23 -11.93 6.46
N THR A 48 7.37 -10.96 6.65
CA THR A 48 7.00 -10.50 8.00
C THR A 48 5.86 -9.48 8.04
N MET A 49 5.23 -9.12 6.91
CA MET A 49 4.25 -8.04 6.88
C MET A 49 2.93 -8.45 6.20
N PRO A 50 1.78 -8.48 6.91
CA PRO A 50 0.49 -8.93 6.39
C PRO A 50 -0.11 -7.95 5.40
N ASP A 51 0.22 -6.66 5.54
CA ASP A 51 -0.28 -5.63 4.64
C ASP A 51 0.11 -5.90 3.19
N GLY A 52 1.24 -6.56 2.96
CA GLY A 52 1.63 -7.02 1.63
C GLY A 52 0.66 -8.04 1.02
N VAL A 53 0.14 -8.96 1.81
CA VAL A 53 -0.89 -9.91 1.34
C VAL A 53 -2.19 -9.15 1.04
N SER A 54 -2.57 -8.21 1.90
CA SER A 54 -3.74 -7.35 1.69
C SER A 54 -3.59 -6.51 0.43
N ILE A 55 -2.43 -5.92 0.19
CA ILE A 55 -2.18 -5.09 -0.99
C ILE A 55 -2.12 -5.92 -2.27
N LEU A 56 -1.52 -7.12 -2.27
CA LEU A 56 -1.56 -8.02 -3.42
C LEU A 56 -3.00 -8.40 -3.80
N ARG A 57 -3.88 -8.53 -2.83
CA ARG A 57 -5.31 -8.77 -3.04
C ARG A 57 -6.02 -7.62 -3.76
N ASN A 58 -5.49 -6.40 -3.67
CA ASN A 58 -6.03 -5.23 -4.37
C ASN A 58 -5.79 -5.26 -5.89
N TYR A 59 -5.03 -6.22 -6.39
CA TYR A 59 -4.72 -6.34 -7.82
C TYR A 59 -5.51 -7.41 -8.56
N ASP A 60 -6.41 -8.15 -7.92
CA ASP A 60 -7.30 -9.18 -8.46
C ASP A 60 -7.22 -10.49 -7.64
N SER A 61 -7.67 -11.61 -8.17
CA SER A 61 -7.70 -12.89 -7.45
C SER A 61 -6.30 -13.35 -7.03
N LEU A 62 -6.21 -14.11 -5.93
CA LEU A 62 -4.95 -14.70 -5.46
C LEU A 62 -4.25 -15.56 -6.52
N ASP A 63 -5.02 -16.19 -7.41
CA ASP A 63 -4.51 -17.04 -8.48
C ASP A 63 -3.79 -16.24 -9.58
N GLN A 64 -4.09 -14.94 -9.70
CA GLN A 64 -3.49 -14.05 -10.68
C GLN A 64 -2.68 -12.92 -10.05
N GLY A 65 -2.64 -12.83 -8.71
CA GLY A 65 -2.16 -11.66 -7.95
C GLY A 65 -0.85 -11.04 -8.45
N ALA A 66 0.18 -11.85 -8.67
CA ALA A 66 1.45 -11.34 -9.17
C ALA A 66 1.35 -10.81 -10.61
N ASN A 67 0.64 -11.52 -11.51
CA ASN A 67 0.47 -11.11 -12.90
C ASN A 67 -0.46 -9.90 -13.02
N ALA A 68 -1.54 -9.85 -12.23
CA ALA A 68 -2.43 -8.71 -12.17
C ALA A 68 -1.70 -7.48 -11.62
N CYS A 69 -0.88 -7.62 -10.56
CA CYS A 69 -0.03 -6.56 -10.05
C CYS A 69 0.89 -6.02 -11.15
N LEU A 70 1.63 -6.89 -11.84
CA LEU A 70 2.54 -6.48 -12.92
C LEU A 70 1.82 -5.70 -14.01
N ALA A 71 0.67 -6.19 -14.49
CA ALA A 71 -0.11 -5.54 -15.52
C ALA A 71 -0.63 -4.17 -15.06
N ARG A 72 -1.18 -4.09 -13.85
CA ARG A 72 -1.73 -2.84 -13.28
C ARG A 72 -0.66 -1.80 -13.03
N VAL A 73 0.44 -2.16 -12.37
CA VAL A 73 1.53 -1.24 -12.06
C VAL A 73 2.22 -0.76 -13.34
N LYS A 74 2.41 -1.64 -14.34
CA LYS A 74 2.95 -1.25 -15.65
C LYS A 74 2.03 -0.25 -16.35
N ASN A 75 0.72 -0.52 -16.38
CA ASN A 75 -0.24 0.38 -17.02
C ASN A 75 -0.30 1.74 -16.32
N ASP A 76 -0.33 1.78 -14.99
CA ASP A 76 -0.31 3.03 -14.22
C ASP A 76 0.98 3.82 -14.46
N CYS A 77 2.13 3.16 -14.42
CA CYS A 77 3.43 3.78 -14.74
C CYS A 77 3.44 4.38 -16.15
N THR A 78 3.03 3.59 -17.14
CA THR A 78 2.99 4.04 -18.55
C THR A 78 2.03 5.22 -18.73
N ASN A 79 0.89 5.20 -18.07
CA ASN A 79 -0.06 6.29 -18.08
C ASN A 79 0.54 7.56 -17.44
N ARG A 80 1.15 7.43 -16.26
CA ARG A 80 1.80 8.57 -15.58
C ARG A 80 2.92 9.20 -16.38
N LEU A 81 3.72 8.41 -17.11
CA LEU A 81 4.79 8.96 -17.98
C LEU A 81 4.27 9.81 -19.14
N LYS A 82 2.99 9.63 -19.54
CA LYS A 82 2.36 10.47 -20.57
C LYS A 82 1.91 11.83 -20.05
N ALA A 83 1.82 12.03 -18.74
CA ALA A 83 1.30 13.26 -18.15
C ALA A 83 2.15 14.48 -18.55
N PRO A 84 1.56 15.54 -19.14
CA PRO A 84 2.29 16.72 -19.55
C PRO A 84 3.00 17.41 -18.38
N GLY A 85 4.29 17.70 -18.53
CA GLY A 85 5.07 18.33 -17.46
C GLY A 85 5.40 17.41 -16.29
N ASN A 86 5.25 16.08 -16.46
CA ASN A 86 5.73 15.13 -15.47
C ASN A 86 7.26 15.20 -15.39
N GLY A 87 7.82 15.39 -14.19
CA GLY A 87 9.26 15.35 -13.94
C GLY A 87 9.86 13.95 -14.04
N ASN A 88 9.03 12.91 -14.10
CA ASN A 88 9.47 11.54 -14.33
C ASN A 88 9.71 11.26 -15.81
N ASN A 89 10.65 10.37 -16.07
CA ASN A 89 10.97 9.88 -17.40
C ASN A 89 11.43 8.41 -17.33
N PRO A 90 11.58 7.72 -18.46
CA PRO A 90 11.97 6.30 -18.45
C PRO A 90 13.27 6.01 -17.68
N THR A 91 14.28 6.86 -17.78
CA THR A 91 15.56 6.68 -17.08
C THR A 91 15.39 6.79 -15.55
N LEU A 92 14.68 7.81 -15.06
CA LEU A 92 14.36 7.96 -13.64
C LEU A 92 13.49 6.81 -13.12
N THR A 93 12.55 6.35 -13.95
CA THR A 93 11.72 5.18 -13.63
C THR A 93 12.55 3.92 -13.43
N GLU A 94 13.57 3.67 -14.25
CA GLU A 94 14.50 2.55 -14.04
C GLU A 94 15.37 2.71 -12.81
N GLN A 95 15.85 3.92 -12.54
CA GLN A 95 16.60 4.21 -11.31
C GLN A 95 15.74 3.95 -10.08
N CYS A 96 14.48 4.37 -10.12
CA CYS A 96 13.51 4.07 -9.07
C CYS A 96 13.29 2.56 -8.91
N ALA A 97 13.11 1.81 -10.02
CA ALA A 97 12.98 0.36 -9.97
C ALA A 97 14.18 -0.31 -9.26
N ALA A 98 15.40 0.13 -9.57
CA ALA A 98 16.61 -0.37 -8.92
C ALA A 98 16.66 -0.05 -7.42
N ALA A 99 16.18 1.13 -7.01
CA ALA A 99 16.17 1.55 -5.61
C ALA A 99 15.21 0.72 -4.72
N TYR A 100 14.16 0.12 -5.30
CA TYR A 100 13.28 -0.79 -4.55
C TYR A 100 14.00 -2.00 -3.97
N ALA A 101 15.10 -2.46 -4.57
CA ALA A 101 15.87 -3.59 -4.07
C ALA A 101 16.43 -3.34 -2.67
N THR A 102 16.81 -2.09 -2.37
CA THR A 102 17.43 -1.69 -1.09
C THR A 102 16.45 -1.13 -0.08
N LEU A 103 15.21 -0.85 -0.48
CA LEU A 103 14.18 -0.33 0.41
C LEU A 103 13.81 -1.37 1.46
N SER A 104 13.64 -1.00 2.73
CA SER A 104 13.11 -1.90 3.75
C SER A 104 11.62 -2.18 3.51
N CYS A 105 11.09 -3.30 4.03
CA CYS A 105 9.65 -3.55 3.96
C CYS A 105 8.87 -2.50 4.75
N GLN A 106 9.40 -2.06 5.89
CA GLN A 106 8.79 -1.01 6.68
C GLN A 106 8.69 0.29 5.87
N ASP A 107 9.80 0.79 5.31
CA ASP A 107 9.81 2.01 4.51
C ASP A 107 8.87 1.91 3.30
N PHE A 108 8.84 0.71 2.68
CA PHE A 108 7.95 0.46 1.54
C PHE A 108 6.47 0.61 1.92
N PHE A 109 6.04 0.06 3.06
CA PHE A 109 4.65 0.17 3.52
C PHE A 109 4.33 1.52 4.19
N ASP A 110 5.33 2.19 4.75
CA ASP A 110 5.19 3.56 5.27
C ASP A 110 5.25 4.62 4.14
N ASN A 111 5.24 4.17 2.88
CA ASN A 111 5.30 5.00 1.68
C ASN A 111 6.50 5.94 1.62
N VAL A 112 7.62 5.57 2.27
CA VAL A 112 8.87 6.32 2.16
C VAL A 112 9.39 6.18 0.73
N PRO A 113 9.56 7.27 -0.01
CA PRO A 113 10.04 7.18 -1.38
C PRO A 113 11.44 6.56 -1.43
N ALA A 114 11.64 5.53 -2.25
CA ALA A 114 12.99 5.08 -2.53
C ALA A 114 13.78 6.23 -3.19
N THR A 115 15.08 6.26 -2.95
CA THR A 115 15.95 7.34 -3.47
C THR A 115 15.77 7.50 -4.98
N GLY A 116 15.43 8.70 -5.41
CA GLY A 116 15.16 9.01 -6.83
C GLY A 116 13.76 8.67 -7.32
N CYS A 117 12.86 8.18 -6.45
CA CYS A 117 11.49 7.81 -6.84
C CYS A 117 10.44 8.92 -6.68
N ALA A 118 10.83 10.09 -6.23
CA ALA A 118 9.93 11.24 -6.09
C ALA A 118 10.33 12.37 -7.05
N PRO A 119 10.13 12.19 -8.38
CA PRO A 119 10.43 13.23 -9.34
C PRO A 119 9.48 14.41 -9.16
N VAL A 120 10.02 15.62 -9.32
CA VAL A 120 9.28 16.88 -9.26
C VAL A 120 9.06 17.45 -10.65
N GLY A 121 7.87 17.97 -10.91
CA GLY A 121 7.51 18.66 -12.14
C GLY A 121 7.56 20.18 -11.98
N PRO A 122 7.24 20.92 -13.06
CA PRO A 122 7.30 22.38 -13.05
C PRO A 122 6.06 23.08 -12.46
N ARG A 123 4.97 22.34 -12.17
CA ARG A 123 3.70 22.96 -11.75
C ARG A 123 3.77 23.47 -10.31
N ALA A 124 3.48 24.74 -10.15
CA ALA A 124 3.39 25.37 -8.83
C ALA A 124 2.11 24.98 -8.07
N ASN A 125 2.09 25.20 -6.76
CA ASN A 125 0.90 25.03 -5.94
C ASN A 125 -0.28 25.82 -6.53
N GLY A 126 -1.47 25.22 -6.49
CA GLY A 126 -2.70 25.74 -7.09
C GLY A 126 -2.93 25.33 -8.55
N GLN A 127 -1.94 24.81 -9.27
CA GLN A 127 -2.12 24.34 -10.64
C GLN A 127 -2.74 22.93 -10.67
N ALA A 128 -3.57 22.66 -11.69
CA ALA A 128 -4.18 21.34 -11.86
C ALA A 128 -3.13 20.26 -12.12
N CYS A 129 -3.36 19.04 -11.62
CA CYS A 129 -2.49 17.89 -11.80
C CYS A 129 -3.29 16.59 -11.92
N ALA A 130 -2.77 15.64 -12.66
CA ALA A 130 -3.26 14.26 -12.67
C ALA A 130 -2.38 13.36 -11.78
N VAL A 131 -1.08 13.63 -11.74
CA VAL A 131 -0.08 12.84 -11.02
C VAL A 131 0.88 13.74 -10.25
N ALA A 132 1.37 13.21 -9.14
CA ALA A 132 2.28 13.94 -8.24
C ALA A 132 3.54 14.48 -8.93
N GLY A 133 4.10 13.72 -9.86
CA GLY A 133 5.30 14.11 -10.61
C GLY A 133 5.15 15.32 -11.53
N GLN A 134 3.94 15.88 -11.69
CA GLN A 134 3.73 17.16 -12.39
C GLN A 134 4.00 18.37 -11.50
N CYS A 135 3.96 18.18 -10.17
CA CYS A 135 4.03 19.25 -9.17
C CYS A 135 5.47 19.48 -8.69
N ALA A 136 5.80 20.74 -8.42
CA ALA A 136 7.08 21.13 -7.84
C ALA A 136 7.30 20.56 -6.42
N THR A 137 6.21 20.24 -5.73
CA THR A 137 6.19 19.62 -4.41
C THR A 137 6.09 18.10 -4.45
N ALA A 138 6.08 17.47 -5.66
CA ALA A 138 5.79 16.06 -5.85
C ALA A 138 4.47 15.60 -5.22
N PHE A 139 3.50 16.49 -5.03
CA PHE A 139 2.22 16.17 -4.41
C PHE A 139 1.04 16.76 -5.18
N CYS A 140 0.09 15.89 -5.55
CA CYS A 140 -1.17 16.24 -6.23
C CYS A 140 -2.33 15.94 -5.29
N SER A 141 -2.91 16.97 -4.68
CA SER A 141 -4.01 16.89 -3.73
C SER A 141 -5.36 16.69 -4.43
N GLY A 142 -6.33 16.11 -3.71
CA GLY A 142 -7.72 15.98 -4.20
C GLY A 142 -7.92 14.89 -5.25
N ASN A 143 -6.95 14.01 -5.46
CA ASN A 143 -6.97 13.01 -6.53
C ASN A 143 -7.53 11.63 -6.11
N LYS A 144 -8.09 11.50 -4.91
CA LYS A 144 -8.73 10.23 -4.48
C LYS A 144 -10.05 9.97 -5.19
N THR A 145 -10.86 11.01 -5.36
CA THR A 145 -12.24 10.93 -5.85
C THR A 145 -12.50 11.73 -7.13
N ALA A 146 -11.46 12.33 -7.72
CA ALA A 146 -11.52 13.10 -8.95
C ALA A 146 -10.40 12.67 -9.91
N VAL A 147 -10.63 12.88 -11.22
CA VAL A 147 -9.60 12.62 -12.24
C VAL A 147 -8.44 13.60 -12.08
N CYS A 148 -8.73 14.89 -11.88
CA CYS A 148 -7.75 15.94 -11.69
C CYS A 148 -7.74 16.39 -10.23
N GLY A 149 -6.53 16.57 -9.71
CA GLY A 149 -6.28 17.22 -8.43
C GLY A 149 -5.63 18.59 -8.62
N THR A 150 -5.04 19.09 -7.55
CA THR A 150 -4.33 20.37 -7.53
C THR A 150 -2.97 20.20 -6.86
N CYS A 151 -1.91 20.74 -7.44
CA CYS A 151 -0.59 20.75 -6.82
C CYS A 151 -0.64 21.50 -5.50
N ALA A 152 -0.15 20.91 -4.45
CA ALA A 152 -0.16 21.44 -3.09
C ALA A 152 1.06 20.94 -2.31
N ASP A 153 1.30 21.47 -1.13
CA ASP A 153 2.22 20.87 -0.20
C ASP A 153 1.61 19.56 0.36
N PRO A 154 2.41 18.52 0.62
CA PRO A 154 1.94 17.31 1.27
C PRO A 154 1.26 17.63 2.62
N PRO A 155 0.14 16.98 2.96
CA PRO A 155 -0.53 17.22 4.24
C PRO A 155 0.39 16.84 5.39
N SER A 156 0.62 17.77 6.31
CA SER A 156 1.33 17.49 7.56
C SER A 156 0.45 16.72 8.54
N ALA A 157 1.05 16.16 9.60
CA ALA A 157 0.31 15.55 10.69
C ALA A 157 -0.71 16.54 11.28
N GLY A 158 -1.94 16.06 11.49
CA GLY A 158 -3.10 16.88 11.89
C GLY A 158 -3.91 17.47 10.73
N ALA A 159 -3.41 17.44 9.49
CA ALA A 159 -4.18 17.89 8.33
C ALA A 159 -5.21 16.85 7.88
N SER A 160 -6.31 17.30 7.24
CA SER A 160 -7.33 16.39 6.70
C SER A 160 -6.78 15.51 5.58
N CYS A 161 -7.17 14.23 5.62
CA CYS A 161 -6.90 13.25 4.58
C CYS A 161 -8.16 12.73 3.87
N GLU A 162 -9.26 13.42 4.00
CA GLU A 162 -10.55 13.04 3.39
C GLU A 162 -10.45 12.91 1.86
N THR A 163 -9.85 13.88 1.20
CA THR A 163 -9.73 13.92 -0.26
C THR A 163 -8.32 13.68 -0.78
N SER A 164 -7.34 13.55 0.11
CA SER A 164 -5.92 13.42 -0.23
C SER A 164 -5.27 12.28 0.54
N VAL A 165 -4.17 11.77 0.04
CA VAL A 165 -3.31 10.86 0.78
C VAL A 165 -2.42 11.67 1.74
N CYS A 166 -2.06 11.08 2.88
CA CYS A 166 -1.07 11.67 3.78
C CYS A 166 0.33 11.61 3.17
N ASP A 167 1.23 12.47 3.68
CA ASP A 167 2.64 12.38 3.35
C ASP A 167 3.24 11.03 3.81
N HIS A 168 4.44 10.71 3.33
CA HIS A 168 5.15 9.50 3.78
C HIS A 168 5.37 9.51 5.30
N ASN A 169 5.54 8.34 5.89
CA ASN A 169 5.57 8.14 7.35
C ASN A 169 4.32 8.64 8.10
N GLN A 170 3.21 8.73 7.41
CA GLN A 170 1.93 9.11 7.98
C GLN A 170 0.83 8.17 7.49
N VAL A 171 -0.20 8.02 8.29
CA VAL A 171 -1.40 7.28 7.94
C VAL A 171 -2.62 8.15 8.11
N CYS A 172 -3.61 7.97 7.25
CA CYS A 172 -4.91 8.62 7.39
C CYS A 172 -5.72 7.85 8.44
N ASN A 173 -6.01 8.49 9.57
CA ASN A 173 -6.93 7.91 10.56
C ASN A 173 -8.33 7.82 9.97
N ALA A 174 -8.88 6.61 9.94
CA ALA A 174 -10.19 6.36 9.30
C ALA A 174 -11.36 7.04 10.04
N SER A 175 -11.24 7.23 11.35
CA SER A 175 -12.32 7.81 12.18
C SER A 175 -12.29 9.33 12.16
N SER A 176 -11.11 9.95 12.34
CA SER A 176 -10.95 11.41 12.40
C SER A 176 -10.68 12.05 11.03
N GLN A 177 -10.36 11.25 10.00
CA GLN A 177 -9.95 11.72 8.66
C GLN A 177 -8.80 12.74 8.69
N VAL A 178 -7.85 12.55 9.64
CA VAL A 178 -6.63 13.36 9.74
C VAL A 178 -5.38 12.52 9.56
N CYS A 179 -4.34 13.13 9.01
CA CYS A 179 -3.03 12.50 8.87
C CYS A 179 -2.36 12.40 10.24
N MET A 180 -1.92 11.21 10.61
CA MET A 180 -1.18 10.95 11.85
C MET A 180 0.20 10.40 11.53
N ALA A 181 1.22 10.93 12.20
CA ALA A 181 2.59 10.43 12.04
C ALA A 181 2.71 9.00 12.57
N ASN A 182 3.46 8.15 11.87
CA ASN A 182 3.78 6.81 12.32
C ASN A 182 4.71 6.87 13.55
N ILE A 183 4.38 6.09 14.58
CA ILE A 183 5.12 6.03 15.84
C ILE A 183 6.23 4.98 15.71
N ALA A 184 7.47 5.37 15.95
CA ALA A 184 8.64 4.51 15.85
C ALA A 184 8.70 3.44 16.97
N ALA A 185 9.53 2.41 16.76
CA ALA A 185 9.76 1.36 17.76
C ALA A 185 10.27 1.94 19.09
N GLY A 186 9.75 1.41 20.20
CA GLY A 186 10.08 1.82 21.57
C GLY A 186 9.45 3.14 22.03
N VAL A 187 8.78 3.87 21.14
CA VAL A 187 8.11 5.13 21.50
C VAL A 187 6.72 4.83 22.08
N ALA A 188 6.29 5.63 23.05
CA ALA A 188 4.99 5.49 23.69
C ALA A 188 3.84 5.64 22.68
N CYS A 189 2.86 4.75 22.79
CA CYS A 189 1.68 4.68 21.96
C CYS A 189 0.36 4.67 22.76
N ASP A 190 0.42 5.06 24.02
CA ASP A 190 -0.76 5.29 24.87
C ASP A 190 -1.40 6.65 24.51
N GLY A 191 -2.13 6.72 23.41
CA GLY A 191 -2.99 7.87 23.11
C GLY A 191 -4.30 7.78 23.91
N ALA A 192 -5.01 8.92 24.02
CA ALA A 192 -6.33 8.99 24.68
C ALA A 192 -7.36 8.08 23.98
N ASP A 193 -7.15 7.73 22.73
CA ASP A 193 -7.93 6.78 21.93
C ASP A 193 -7.03 5.67 21.41
N ALA A 194 -7.20 4.46 21.99
CA ALA A 194 -6.48 3.26 21.55
C ALA A 194 -6.76 2.88 20.06
N SER A 195 -7.80 3.44 19.46
CA SER A 195 -8.13 3.33 18.04
C SER A 195 -7.27 4.23 17.14
N GLU A 196 -6.54 5.19 17.71
CA GLU A 196 -5.76 6.20 16.98
C GLU A 196 -4.25 5.96 17.04
N VAL A 197 -3.82 4.80 17.52
CA VAL A 197 -2.40 4.53 17.67
C VAL A 197 -1.84 3.97 16.36
N ASN A 198 -1.02 4.76 15.70
CA ASN A 198 -0.37 4.41 14.44
C ASN A 198 1.11 4.09 14.67
N CYS A 199 1.39 2.89 15.14
CA CYS A 199 2.76 2.40 15.07
C CYS A 199 3.20 2.27 13.61
N ALA A 200 4.47 2.57 13.32
CA ALA A 200 5.08 2.36 12.02
C ALA A 200 4.83 0.93 11.52
N SER A 201 4.79 0.73 10.23
CA SER A 201 4.48 -0.56 9.62
C SER A 201 5.37 -1.66 10.19
N GLY A 202 4.77 -2.74 10.62
CA GLY A 202 5.52 -3.81 11.28
C GLY A 202 5.54 -3.76 12.80
N LEU A 203 5.02 -2.72 13.38
CA LEU A 203 4.97 -2.57 14.84
C LEU A 203 3.53 -2.64 15.35
N THR A 204 3.39 -2.94 16.62
CA THR A 204 2.09 -2.98 17.31
C THR A 204 2.22 -2.29 18.65
N CYS A 205 1.20 -1.54 19.05
CA CYS A 205 1.13 -0.89 20.35
C CYS A 205 0.89 -1.93 21.46
N SER A 206 1.86 -2.16 22.32
CA SER A 206 1.82 -3.20 23.35
C SER A 206 2.39 -2.73 24.67
N GLY A 207 1.88 -3.32 25.75
CA GLY A 207 2.26 -3.01 27.13
C GLY A 207 1.05 -2.85 28.03
N THR A 208 1.27 -2.44 29.28
CA THR A 208 0.20 -2.10 30.23
C THR A 208 -0.39 -0.74 29.91
N VAL A 209 -1.68 -0.55 30.17
CA VAL A 209 -2.35 0.75 30.02
C VAL A 209 -1.55 1.82 30.77
N GLY A 210 -1.23 2.93 30.13
CA GLY A 210 -0.40 4.02 30.65
C GLY A 210 1.10 3.87 30.40
N SER A 211 1.56 2.77 29.78
CA SER A 211 2.98 2.54 29.45
C SER A 211 3.18 1.68 28.19
N LYS A 212 2.22 1.72 27.26
CA LYS A 212 2.35 1.01 25.99
C LYS A 212 3.41 1.66 25.07
N THR A 213 4.14 0.82 24.33
CA THR A 213 5.09 1.26 23.32
C THR A 213 4.89 0.51 22.02
N CYS A 214 5.30 1.09 20.91
CA CYS A 214 5.33 0.39 19.62
C CYS A 214 6.45 -0.65 19.60
N VAL A 215 6.10 -1.92 19.50
CA VAL A 215 7.05 -3.04 19.50
C VAL A 215 6.77 -3.96 18.33
N ALA A 216 7.81 -4.64 17.85
CA ALA A 216 7.63 -5.72 16.88
C ALA A 216 6.84 -6.87 17.52
N GLY A 217 5.86 -7.41 16.80
CA GLY A 217 5.16 -8.62 17.21
C GLY A 217 6.11 -9.81 17.33
N GLY A 218 5.88 -10.71 18.28
CA GLY A 218 6.81 -11.80 18.55
C GLY A 218 6.18 -13.19 18.70
N ALA A 219 4.86 -13.28 18.92
CA ALA A 219 4.20 -14.57 19.17
C ALA A 219 3.85 -15.26 17.84
N THR A 220 4.38 -16.47 17.67
CA THR A 220 4.13 -17.35 16.52
C THR A 220 2.78 -18.08 16.64
N GLU A 221 2.35 -18.74 15.57
CA GLU A 221 1.14 -19.55 15.54
C GLU A 221 1.15 -20.58 16.71
N GLY A 222 0.01 -20.69 17.40
CA GLY A 222 -0.18 -21.55 18.56
C GLY A 222 0.33 -20.97 19.89
N ALA A 223 1.10 -19.89 19.89
CA ALA A 223 1.55 -19.26 21.12
C ALA A 223 0.38 -18.60 21.87
N THR A 224 0.38 -18.69 23.19
CA THR A 224 -0.60 -17.99 24.04
C THR A 224 -0.48 -16.48 23.87
N CYS A 225 -1.60 -15.79 23.73
CA CYS A 225 -1.68 -14.36 23.57
C CYS A 225 -2.80 -13.75 24.44
N GLY A 226 -2.87 -12.43 24.54
CA GLY A 226 -3.91 -11.75 25.32
C GLY A 226 -3.52 -10.32 25.69
N ALA A 227 -4.33 -9.67 26.53
CA ALA A 227 -4.14 -8.27 26.89
C ALA A 227 -2.78 -7.96 27.55
N THR A 228 -2.19 -8.93 28.23
CA THR A 228 -0.89 -8.82 28.92
C THR A 228 0.17 -9.76 28.35
N GLY A 229 -0.20 -10.59 27.37
CA GLY A 229 0.71 -11.56 26.72
C GLY A 229 1.42 -10.97 25.50
N PRO A 230 2.32 -11.77 24.91
CA PRO A 230 2.95 -11.37 23.66
C PRO A 230 1.89 -11.20 22.56
N LEU A 231 2.13 -10.23 21.69
CA LEU A 231 1.27 -9.99 20.54
C LEU A 231 1.57 -10.99 19.43
N CYS A 232 0.50 -11.44 18.78
CA CYS A 232 0.64 -12.27 17.59
C CYS A 232 1.36 -11.51 16.47
N LEU A 233 2.16 -12.23 15.69
CA LEU A 233 2.74 -11.72 14.47
C LEU A 233 1.62 -11.47 13.45
N ARG A 234 0.92 -10.35 13.60
CA ARG A 234 -0.11 -9.91 12.62
C ARG A 234 0.44 -9.96 11.19
N PHE A 235 1.72 -9.82 11.06
CA PHE A 235 2.51 -9.84 9.85
C PHE A 235 2.68 -11.22 9.21
N GLN A 236 2.35 -12.26 9.95
CA GLN A 236 2.18 -13.62 9.43
C GLN A 236 0.71 -13.98 9.24
N GLY A 237 -0.18 -12.99 9.26
CA GLY A 237 -1.62 -13.21 9.21
C GLY A 237 -2.18 -13.85 10.48
N LEU A 238 -1.55 -13.59 11.65
CA LEU A 238 -1.98 -14.15 12.92
C LEU A 238 -2.83 -13.15 13.69
N ALA A 239 -3.93 -13.63 14.27
CA ALA A 239 -4.77 -12.91 15.23
C ALA A 239 -4.78 -13.65 16.57
N CYS A 240 -5.04 -12.91 17.65
CA CYS A 240 -5.20 -13.47 18.99
C CYS A 240 -6.65 -13.91 19.21
N GLU A 241 -6.92 -15.20 19.09
CA GLU A 241 -8.27 -15.78 19.08
C GLU A 241 -8.45 -16.81 20.19
N GLY A 242 -9.72 -17.06 20.54
CA GLY A 242 -10.12 -18.02 21.56
C GLY A 242 -10.82 -17.37 22.75
N ALA A 243 -11.22 -18.21 23.73
CA ALA A 243 -11.89 -17.76 24.94
C ALA A 243 -10.97 -16.94 25.85
N VAL A 244 -11.55 -16.05 26.63
CA VAL A 244 -10.80 -15.26 27.61
C VAL A 244 -10.01 -16.20 28.55
N GLY A 245 -8.70 -15.98 28.63
CA GLY A 245 -7.77 -16.79 29.43
C GLY A 245 -7.13 -17.97 28.69
N SER A 246 -7.55 -18.30 27.46
CA SER A 246 -6.96 -19.37 26.63
C SER A 246 -6.76 -18.97 25.19
N LYS A 247 -6.57 -17.67 24.93
CA LYS A 247 -6.34 -17.15 23.60
C LYS A 247 -4.97 -17.58 23.06
N VAL A 248 -4.95 -17.95 21.79
CA VAL A 248 -3.72 -18.33 21.06
C VAL A 248 -3.64 -17.56 19.74
N CYS A 249 -2.43 -17.39 19.23
CA CYS A 249 -2.20 -16.83 17.92
C CYS A 249 -2.61 -17.83 16.83
N THR A 250 -3.66 -17.50 16.09
CA THR A 250 -4.25 -18.34 15.05
C THR A 250 -4.16 -17.64 13.71
N LYS A 251 -4.01 -18.39 12.62
CA LYS A 251 -4.10 -17.81 11.27
C LYS A 251 -5.48 -17.27 11.01
N VAL A 252 -5.53 -16.03 10.53
CA VAL A 252 -6.77 -15.41 10.08
C VAL A 252 -7.29 -16.16 8.85
N ALA A 253 -8.55 -16.57 8.89
CA ALA A 253 -9.19 -17.19 7.73
C ALA A 253 -9.36 -16.18 6.59
N LEU A 254 -9.05 -16.58 5.35
CA LEU A 254 -9.32 -15.75 4.16
C LEU A 254 -10.63 -16.22 3.51
N VAL A 255 -11.59 -15.30 3.37
CA VAL A 255 -12.92 -15.59 2.85
C VAL A 255 -13.20 -14.84 1.54
N GLY A 256 -14.05 -15.42 0.69
CA GLY A 256 -14.37 -14.88 -0.62
C GLY A 256 -15.36 -13.71 -0.59
N ASN A 257 -15.59 -13.13 -1.77
CA ASN A 257 -16.59 -12.08 -1.96
C ASN A 257 -17.98 -12.51 -1.48
N GLY A 258 -18.68 -11.64 -0.78
CA GLY A 258 -20.00 -11.89 -0.21
C GLY A 258 -20.00 -12.71 1.09
N GLN A 259 -18.86 -13.21 1.54
CA GLN A 259 -18.75 -13.96 2.79
C GLN A 259 -18.59 -13.04 4.01
N PRO A 260 -19.02 -13.49 5.19
CA PRO A 260 -18.79 -12.76 6.45
C PRO A 260 -17.30 -12.56 6.72
N CYS A 261 -16.92 -11.39 7.23
CA CYS A 261 -15.56 -11.02 7.57
C CYS A 261 -15.53 -10.16 8.86
N GLY A 262 -14.35 -9.90 9.39
CA GLY A 262 -14.17 -9.26 10.68
C GLY A 262 -14.10 -10.27 11.82
N THR A 263 -14.56 -9.92 13.01
CA THR A 263 -14.63 -10.84 14.14
C THR A 263 -15.98 -11.57 14.12
N LEU A 264 -15.96 -12.85 13.77
CA LEU A 264 -17.16 -13.68 13.62
C LEU A 264 -17.81 -13.98 14.98
N ALA A 265 -19.04 -14.50 14.97
CA ALA A 265 -19.82 -14.77 16.18
C ALA A 265 -19.16 -15.80 17.15
N ASP A 266 -18.33 -16.69 16.63
CA ASP A 266 -17.52 -17.66 17.38
C ASP A 266 -16.21 -17.07 17.92
N GLY A 267 -15.94 -15.79 17.65
CA GLY A 267 -14.72 -15.09 18.03
C GLY A 267 -13.53 -15.32 17.10
N ALA A 268 -13.69 -16.12 16.03
CA ALA A 268 -12.68 -16.27 15.00
C ALA A 268 -12.60 -15.01 14.13
N ARG A 269 -11.43 -14.76 13.54
CA ARG A 269 -11.23 -13.65 12.60
C ARG A 269 -11.18 -14.14 11.17
N ALA A 270 -11.92 -13.46 10.31
CA ALA A 270 -11.88 -13.66 8.88
C ALA A 270 -11.57 -12.34 8.16
N ASP A 271 -10.63 -12.37 7.23
CA ASP A 271 -10.29 -11.25 6.35
C ASP A 271 -10.66 -11.60 4.91
N CYS A 272 -10.92 -10.58 4.10
CA CYS A 272 -11.27 -10.79 2.71
C CYS A 272 -10.09 -11.30 1.90
N LEU A 273 -10.33 -12.31 1.08
CA LEU A 273 -9.36 -12.86 0.13
C LEU A 273 -8.99 -11.82 -0.95
N ALA A 274 -9.97 -11.02 -1.37
CA ALA A 274 -9.82 -9.89 -2.27
C ALA A 274 -10.78 -8.79 -1.80
N GLY A 275 -10.32 -7.53 -1.83
CA GLY A 275 -11.14 -6.42 -1.38
C GLY A 275 -11.11 -6.21 0.12
N GLU A 276 -12.16 -5.61 0.64
CA GLU A 276 -12.25 -5.14 2.01
C GLU A 276 -13.55 -5.58 2.67
N CYS A 277 -13.55 -5.58 4.00
CA CYS A 277 -14.70 -5.95 4.82
C CYS A 277 -15.57 -4.71 5.08
N TYR A 278 -16.82 -4.75 4.67
CA TYR A 278 -17.77 -3.63 4.83
C TYR A 278 -18.98 -4.03 5.66
N THR A 279 -19.41 -3.10 6.53
CA THR A 279 -20.72 -3.12 7.18
C THR A 279 -21.74 -2.34 6.35
N ALA A 280 -22.96 -2.20 6.85
CA ALA A 280 -23.99 -1.33 6.24
C ALA A 280 -23.62 0.17 6.31
N THR A 281 -22.70 0.56 7.17
CA THR A 281 -22.32 1.97 7.43
C THR A 281 -20.93 2.34 6.89
N GLY A 282 -20.16 1.38 6.40
CA GLY A 282 -18.82 1.63 5.87
C GLY A 282 -17.86 0.48 6.11
N LEU A 283 -16.57 0.81 6.10
CA LEU A 283 -15.50 -0.15 6.38
C LEU A 283 -15.68 -0.74 7.79
N ALA A 284 -15.70 -2.08 7.88
CA ALA A 284 -15.88 -2.77 9.16
C ALA A 284 -14.70 -2.48 10.10
N GLN A 285 -15.02 -2.12 11.34
CA GLN A 285 -14.02 -2.07 12.40
C GLN A 285 -13.57 -3.48 12.78
N VAL A 286 -12.41 -3.60 13.42
CA VAL A 286 -11.80 -4.90 13.78
C VAL A 286 -12.75 -5.81 14.58
N THR A 287 -13.65 -5.23 15.37
CA THR A 287 -14.62 -5.93 16.24
C THR A 287 -15.98 -6.15 15.59
N GLU A 288 -16.20 -5.66 14.37
CA GLU A 288 -17.49 -5.75 13.69
C GLU A 288 -17.51 -6.93 12.72
N ILE A 289 -18.70 -7.48 12.49
CA ILE A 289 -18.96 -8.42 11.43
C ILE A 289 -19.42 -7.63 10.20
N GLY A 290 -18.70 -7.78 9.11
CA GLY A 290 -19.03 -7.21 7.84
C GLY A 290 -19.22 -8.26 6.75
N THR A 291 -19.24 -7.81 5.52
CA THR A 291 -19.28 -8.66 4.32
C THR A 291 -18.12 -8.27 3.41
N CYS A 292 -17.40 -9.26 2.92
CA CYS A 292 -16.34 -9.04 1.94
C CYS A 292 -16.89 -8.48 0.64
N LYS A 293 -16.37 -7.36 0.19
CA LYS A 293 -16.63 -6.80 -1.15
C LYS A 293 -15.31 -6.78 -1.92
N GLN A 294 -15.28 -7.54 -3.01
CA GLN A 294 -14.16 -7.51 -3.96
C GLN A 294 -14.08 -6.14 -4.62
N GLN A 295 -12.87 -5.67 -4.95
CA GLN A 295 -12.71 -4.42 -5.69
C GLN A 295 -13.49 -4.43 -7.00
N ALA A 296 -13.96 -3.25 -7.39
CA ALA A 296 -14.68 -3.05 -8.64
C ALA A 296 -13.71 -2.93 -9.82
N ALA A 297 -14.08 -3.55 -10.93
CA ALA A 297 -13.35 -3.45 -12.19
C ALA A 297 -13.42 -2.03 -12.77
N ASP A 298 -12.52 -1.71 -13.70
CA ASP A 298 -12.54 -0.45 -14.44
C ASP A 298 -13.90 -0.31 -15.17
N GLY A 299 -14.51 0.87 -15.07
CA GLY A 299 -15.82 1.17 -15.59
C GLY A 299 -17.00 0.67 -14.74
N SER A 300 -16.76 -0.09 -13.68
CA SER A 300 -17.81 -0.61 -12.80
C SER A 300 -18.16 0.39 -11.68
N PRO A 301 -19.38 0.28 -11.11
CA PRO A 301 -19.77 1.07 -9.95
C PRO A 301 -18.85 0.85 -8.75
N CYS A 302 -18.57 1.92 -8.01
CA CYS A 302 -17.81 1.92 -6.77
C CYS A 302 -18.47 2.83 -5.74
N ASP A 303 -18.08 2.69 -4.48
CA ASP A 303 -18.50 3.58 -3.41
C ASP A 303 -17.33 3.79 -2.43
N THR A 304 -16.99 5.04 -2.16
CA THR A 304 -15.84 5.41 -1.31
C THR A 304 -16.09 5.16 0.19
N VAL A 305 -17.34 4.93 0.58
CA VAL A 305 -17.75 4.66 1.97
C VAL A 305 -18.23 3.23 2.14
N LEU A 306 -19.15 2.80 1.29
CA LEU A 306 -19.80 1.49 1.43
C LEU A 306 -19.12 0.39 0.58
N GLY A 307 -18.09 0.75 -0.20
CA GLY A 307 -17.43 -0.18 -1.12
C GLY A 307 -18.36 -0.75 -2.21
N PRO A 308 -17.83 -1.44 -3.19
CA PRO A 308 -16.42 -1.76 -3.31
C PRO A 308 -15.55 -0.56 -3.73
N THR A 309 -14.29 -0.59 -3.34
CA THR A 309 -13.24 0.28 -3.89
C THR A 309 -12.81 -0.21 -5.28
N CYS A 310 -12.05 0.59 -6.01
CA CYS A 310 -11.55 0.23 -7.33
C CYS A 310 -10.24 -0.58 -7.26
N TYR A 311 -9.97 -1.37 -8.29
CA TYR A 311 -8.64 -1.95 -8.47
C TYR A 311 -7.56 -0.86 -8.52
N ALA A 312 -6.36 -1.20 -8.04
CA ALA A 312 -5.22 -0.29 -8.06
C ALA A 312 -4.99 0.35 -9.44
N GLY A 313 -4.70 1.65 -9.45
CA GLY A 313 -4.56 2.47 -10.66
C GLY A 313 -5.85 3.15 -11.12
N ALA A 314 -7.03 2.63 -10.79
CA ALA A 314 -8.29 3.32 -11.00
C ALA A 314 -8.72 4.12 -9.74
N ARG A 315 -9.54 5.11 -9.92
CA ARG A 315 -10.13 5.94 -8.85
C ARG A 315 -11.64 5.82 -8.90
N CYS A 316 -12.29 5.83 -7.73
CA CYS A 316 -13.74 5.96 -7.66
C CYS A 316 -14.13 7.42 -7.91
N VAL A 317 -14.42 7.76 -9.15
CA VAL A 317 -14.81 9.12 -9.53
C VAL A 317 -16.27 9.33 -9.17
N THR A 318 -16.52 10.21 -8.21
CA THR A 318 -17.84 10.49 -7.65
C THR A 318 -18.35 11.87 -8.07
N ALA A 319 -19.67 12.07 -8.06
CA ALA A 319 -20.25 13.39 -8.11
C ALA A 319 -20.05 14.13 -6.77
N ALA A 320 -20.05 15.46 -6.81
CA ALA A 320 -19.94 16.26 -5.60
C ALA A 320 -21.04 15.88 -4.57
N GLY A 321 -20.62 15.57 -3.34
CA GLY A 321 -21.50 15.16 -2.25
C GLY A 321 -22.01 13.72 -2.33
N SER A 322 -21.51 12.90 -3.26
CA SER A 322 -21.82 11.47 -3.36
C SER A 322 -20.59 10.62 -3.00
N SER A 323 -20.80 9.51 -2.30
CA SER A 323 -19.80 8.46 -2.14
C SER A 323 -19.79 7.46 -3.29
N ALA A 324 -20.93 7.35 -4.01
CA ALA A 324 -21.08 6.44 -5.15
C ALA A 324 -20.51 7.05 -6.44
N GLY A 325 -19.82 6.26 -7.22
CA GLY A 325 -19.16 6.67 -8.45
C GLY A 325 -18.85 5.52 -9.39
N VAL A 326 -17.88 5.74 -10.26
CA VAL A 326 -17.42 4.75 -11.25
C VAL A 326 -15.91 4.65 -11.19
N CYS A 327 -15.40 3.42 -11.21
CA CYS A 327 -13.97 3.15 -11.27
C CYS A 327 -13.39 3.62 -12.59
N THR A 328 -12.60 4.68 -12.55
CA THR A 328 -12.04 5.32 -13.74
C THR A 328 -10.52 5.34 -13.67
N ILE A 329 -9.88 4.84 -14.72
CA ILE A 329 -8.44 5.08 -14.91
C ILE A 329 -8.29 6.54 -15.34
N PRO A 330 -7.54 7.36 -14.59
CA PRO A 330 -7.39 8.78 -14.91
C PRO A 330 -6.79 8.99 -16.30
N ASP A 331 -7.44 9.78 -17.13
CA ASP A 331 -6.78 10.32 -18.31
C ASP A 331 -5.86 11.47 -17.88
N VAL A 332 -4.58 11.17 -17.78
CA VAL A 332 -3.57 12.13 -17.31
C VAL A 332 -3.37 13.33 -18.27
N MET A 333 -3.87 13.24 -19.50
CA MET A 333 -3.83 14.33 -20.49
C MET A 333 -4.92 15.36 -20.21
N SER A 334 -5.99 15.01 -19.50
CA SER A 334 -7.15 15.88 -19.26
C SER A 334 -6.94 16.93 -18.18
N CYS A 335 -5.86 16.87 -17.42
CA CYS A 335 -5.61 17.75 -16.28
C CYS A 335 -4.66 18.93 -16.60
N GLY A 336 -4.83 19.55 -17.74
CA GLY A 336 -4.19 20.81 -18.12
C GLY A 336 -2.85 20.65 -18.83
#